data_7f8766293529a13050ac58f4f636e076
#
_entry.id   7f8766293529a13050ac58f4f636e076
#
_cell.length_a   1.000
_cell.length_b   1.000
_cell.length_c   1.000
_cell.angle_alpha   90.00
_cell.angle_beta   90.00
_cell.angle_gamma   90.00
#
_symmetry.space_group_name_H-M   'P 1'
#
loop_
_entity.id
_entity.type
_entity.pdbx_description
1 polymer ?
#
loop_
_entity_poly.entity_id
_entity_poly.type
_entity_poly.pdbx_seq_one_letter_code
_entity_poly.pdbx_strand_id
1 'polypeptide(L)'
;MAEENPNGLIFKIYNTMTKQKEVFKTKEPNKVGMYVCGVTAYDFSHIGHARAYVAFDVLYRYLLELGYEVTYVRNFTDVDDKIIRRANEFKEKDPDHPLSDPLNLSNHFCEEFLRDMDDLQCLLPTHQPRVSDHMDQIRNMIAKIIENGYAYPLDGDVYFSVDKFPDYGRLSKRKLEDNRAGERVSVDSRKQNPADFALWKSAKPGEPSWDSPWGPGRPGWHIECSAMSAYYLTFSFDIHGGGMDLIFPHHENELAQSCAACPDTNITYWVHNGFVTINDEKMSKSTGNFFTIREVTKVYHPLALRYFLLSMHYNSPVNYSLSQIDIASDAVFRIYQTLEDCREALLPFQEEKLDEKAKPNSKKPSKHNDSEDPAELLEKGFESKMADDLHTPEVLKGLLPNALTTINNQLNDLKKKQKQKQKQQHVPIVQGLTKLEGAVRKVLGLLGLLSALPYSEVLQQLKEKALVRAEMIEDEILRLIEERTLARKNKDFAKSDQIRSELTAKGISLMDLPTGTVWRPCVPEGKPEQAPAAE
;
A
#
# COMPACT_ATOMS: atom_id res chain seq x y z
N MET A 1 -18.56 26.88 -9.88
CA MET A 1 -17.11 26.80 -10.15
C MET A 1 -16.62 25.55 -9.43
N ALA A 2 -15.80 24.70 -10.06
CA ALA A 2 -15.17 23.59 -9.34
C ALA A 2 -14.29 24.22 -8.25
N GLU A 3 -14.44 23.79 -6.99
CA GLU A 3 -13.54 24.21 -5.93
C GLU A 3 -12.17 23.59 -6.23
N GLU A 4 -11.21 24.44 -6.49
CA GLU A 4 -9.82 24.07 -6.66
C GLU A 4 -9.26 23.75 -5.28
N ASN A 5 -8.39 22.71 -5.17
CA ASN A 5 -7.64 22.45 -3.95
C ASN A 5 -6.65 23.60 -3.68
N PRO A 6 -5.92 23.62 -2.54
CA PRO A 6 -4.97 24.69 -2.23
C PRO A 6 -3.95 24.98 -3.33
N ASN A 7 -3.67 24.01 -4.22
CA ASN A 7 -2.72 24.16 -5.34
C ASN A 7 -3.40 24.42 -6.69
N GLY A 8 -4.72 24.63 -6.74
CA GLY A 8 -5.46 24.96 -7.97
C GLY A 8 -5.69 23.78 -8.93
N LEU A 9 -5.47 22.53 -8.49
CA LEU A 9 -5.69 21.33 -9.29
C LEU A 9 -7.09 20.73 -9.03
N ILE A 10 -7.73 20.20 -10.06
CA ILE A 10 -9.00 19.48 -9.93
C ILE A 10 -8.71 18.01 -9.69
N PHE A 11 -8.83 17.56 -8.43
CA PHE A 11 -8.72 16.15 -8.06
C PHE A 11 -10.09 15.48 -8.13
N LYS A 12 -10.13 14.28 -8.69
CA LYS A 12 -11.31 13.40 -8.74
C LYS A 12 -11.02 12.09 -8.05
N ILE A 13 -12.04 11.56 -7.36
CA ILE A 13 -11.97 10.25 -6.69
C ILE A 13 -13.23 9.44 -6.94
N TYR A 14 -13.09 8.13 -7.10
CA TYR A 14 -14.24 7.24 -7.25
C TYR A 14 -14.95 7.03 -5.91
N ASN A 15 -16.26 7.35 -5.89
CA ASN A 15 -17.11 7.20 -4.71
C ASN A 15 -17.99 5.95 -4.84
N THR A 16 -17.78 4.97 -3.98
CA THR A 16 -18.56 3.72 -3.98
C THR A 16 -20.04 3.96 -3.70
N MET A 17 -20.38 4.99 -2.92
CA MET A 17 -21.76 5.35 -2.61
C MET A 17 -22.56 5.70 -3.88
N THR A 18 -21.98 6.52 -4.74
CA THR A 18 -22.62 7.00 -5.98
C THR A 18 -22.24 6.14 -7.20
N LYS A 19 -21.19 5.31 -7.09
CA LYS A 19 -20.57 4.54 -8.18
C LYS A 19 -20.06 5.43 -9.31
N GLN A 20 -19.62 6.64 -8.99
CA GLN A 20 -19.11 7.62 -9.95
C GLN A 20 -17.79 8.21 -9.48
N LYS A 21 -17.01 8.69 -10.42
CA LYS A 21 -15.84 9.50 -10.16
C LYS A 21 -16.28 10.95 -9.99
N GLU A 22 -16.02 11.52 -8.82
CA GLU A 22 -16.49 12.85 -8.42
C GLU A 22 -15.32 13.80 -8.20
N VAL A 23 -15.55 15.10 -8.40
CA VAL A 23 -14.58 16.14 -7.99
C VAL A 23 -14.50 16.15 -6.48
N PHE A 24 -13.29 15.98 -5.97
CA PHE A 24 -13.04 15.97 -4.52
C PHE A 24 -13.25 17.37 -3.93
N LYS A 25 -14.08 17.45 -2.92
CA LYS A 25 -14.40 18.66 -2.17
C LYS A 25 -14.37 18.36 -0.68
N THR A 26 -13.74 19.21 0.08
CA THR A 26 -13.66 19.06 1.53
C THR A 26 -14.82 19.75 2.22
N LYS A 27 -15.21 19.26 3.39
CA LYS A 27 -16.24 19.88 4.25
C LYS A 27 -15.73 21.14 4.93
N GLU A 28 -14.49 21.09 5.38
CA GLU A 28 -13.77 22.27 5.90
C GLU A 28 -12.69 22.69 4.90
N PRO A 29 -12.58 23.99 4.59
CA PRO A 29 -11.55 24.46 3.66
C PRO A 29 -10.15 23.97 4.06
N ASN A 30 -9.44 23.40 3.10
CA ASN A 30 -8.06 22.89 3.23
C ASN A 30 -7.85 21.78 4.26
N LYS A 31 -8.91 21.19 4.84
CA LYS A 31 -8.80 20.07 5.77
C LYS A 31 -9.52 18.86 5.23
N VAL A 32 -8.97 17.70 5.51
CA VAL A 32 -9.53 16.38 5.14
C VAL A 32 -9.59 15.48 6.35
N GLY A 33 -10.79 15.03 6.70
CA GLY A 33 -11.00 13.93 7.65
C GLY A 33 -11.06 12.61 6.90
N MET A 34 -10.13 11.67 7.19
CA MET A 34 -10.07 10.36 6.56
C MET A 34 -10.04 9.26 7.62
N TYR A 35 -11.02 8.35 7.61
CA TYR A 35 -11.05 7.15 8.40
C TYR A 35 -10.86 5.92 7.51
N VAL A 36 -9.95 5.03 7.87
CA VAL A 36 -9.75 3.75 7.18
C VAL A 36 -9.83 2.62 8.20
N CYS A 37 -10.75 1.67 7.97
CA CYS A 37 -10.88 0.50 8.84
C CYS A 37 -9.56 -0.26 8.92
N GLY A 38 -9.12 -0.50 10.14
CA GLY A 38 -7.86 -1.17 10.45
C GLY A 38 -7.98 -2.68 10.49
N VAL A 39 -6.94 -3.33 11.02
CA VAL A 39 -6.88 -4.79 11.10
C VAL A 39 -7.41 -5.32 12.40
N THR A 40 -7.96 -6.55 12.37
CA THR A 40 -8.11 -7.38 13.56
C THR A 40 -6.77 -8.05 13.83
N ALA A 41 -6.14 -7.69 14.94
CA ALA A 41 -4.75 -8.05 15.25
C ALA A 41 -4.65 -9.42 15.94
N TYR A 42 -4.77 -10.52 15.17
CA TYR A 42 -4.72 -11.90 15.69
C TYR A 42 -3.65 -12.77 15.02
N ASP A 43 -3.00 -12.28 13.97
CA ASP A 43 -2.02 -13.01 13.17
C ASP A 43 -1.24 -12.05 12.28
N PHE A 44 -0.13 -12.52 11.67
CA PHE A 44 0.66 -11.76 10.72
C PHE A 44 -0.18 -11.23 9.55
N SER A 45 0.21 -10.04 9.07
CA SER A 45 -0.44 -9.39 7.96
C SER A 45 -0.17 -10.10 6.63
N HIS A 46 -1.18 -10.21 5.78
CA HIS A 46 -1.08 -10.79 4.46
C HIS A 46 -1.06 -9.72 3.36
N ILE A 47 -0.72 -10.09 2.13
CA ILE A 47 -0.60 -9.16 1.00
C ILE A 47 -1.92 -8.43 0.67
N GLY A 48 -3.08 -8.96 1.09
CA GLY A 48 -4.35 -8.23 1.01
C GLY A 48 -4.40 -7.00 1.92
N HIS A 49 -3.83 -7.09 3.14
CA HIS A 49 -3.65 -5.93 4.02
C HIS A 49 -2.66 -4.93 3.39
N ALA A 50 -1.55 -5.42 2.83
CA ALA A 50 -0.60 -4.56 2.10
C ALA A 50 -1.30 -3.80 0.96
N ARG A 51 -2.17 -4.47 0.19
CA ARG A 51 -2.94 -3.84 -0.89
C ARG A 51 -3.78 -2.68 -0.41
N ALA A 52 -4.51 -2.87 0.69
CA ALA A 52 -5.36 -1.83 1.27
C ALA A 52 -4.51 -0.64 1.75
N TYR A 53 -3.53 -0.90 2.62
CA TYR A 53 -2.83 0.22 3.28
C TYR A 53 -1.82 0.92 2.38
N VAL A 54 -1.25 0.26 1.38
CA VAL A 54 -0.46 0.92 0.33
C VAL A 54 -1.35 1.83 -0.54
N ALA A 55 -2.58 1.42 -0.87
CA ALA A 55 -3.51 2.26 -1.63
C ALA A 55 -3.90 3.53 -0.85
N PHE A 56 -4.24 3.39 0.44
CA PHE A 56 -4.59 4.53 1.29
C PHE A 56 -3.38 5.39 1.66
N ASP A 57 -2.17 4.83 1.74
CA ASP A 57 -0.93 5.59 1.89
C ASP A 57 -0.67 6.50 0.68
N VAL A 58 -0.90 6.00 -0.54
CA VAL A 58 -0.78 6.84 -1.75
C VAL A 58 -1.83 7.94 -1.76
N LEU A 59 -3.07 7.66 -1.39
CA LEU A 59 -4.11 8.68 -1.25
C LEU A 59 -3.70 9.73 -0.20
N TYR A 60 -3.23 9.30 0.95
CA TYR A 60 -2.78 10.18 2.03
C TYR A 60 -1.63 11.08 1.58
N ARG A 61 -0.57 10.50 0.96
CA ARG A 61 0.56 11.27 0.40
C ARG A 61 0.11 12.27 -0.65
N TYR A 62 -0.82 11.87 -1.50
CA TYR A 62 -1.31 12.74 -2.56
C TYR A 62 -2.15 13.90 -2.01
N LEU A 63 -3.00 13.67 -1.01
CA LEU A 63 -3.73 14.74 -0.33
C LEU A 63 -2.79 15.74 0.36
N LEU A 64 -1.70 15.26 0.98
CA LEU A 64 -0.66 16.14 1.54
C LEU A 64 0.05 16.96 0.45
N GLU A 65 0.39 16.36 -0.70
CA GLU A 65 1.00 17.05 -1.84
C GLU A 65 0.06 18.11 -2.43
N LEU A 66 -1.25 17.87 -2.42
CA LEU A 66 -2.25 18.85 -2.81
C LEU A 66 -2.41 20.01 -1.81
N GLY A 67 -1.69 19.97 -0.68
CA GLY A 67 -1.66 21.03 0.33
C GLY A 67 -2.76 20.94 1.39
N TYR A 68 -3.47 19.79 1.49
CA TYR A 68 -4.46 19.60 2.55
C TYR A 68 -3.80 19.25 3.89
N GLU A 69 -4.39 19.74 4.98
CA GLU A 69 -4.18 19.26 6.33
C GLU A 69 -5.06 18.01 6.52
N VAL A 70 -4.44 16.83 6.63
CA VAL A 70 -5.17 15.56 6.67
C VAL A 70 -5.16 14.97 8.08
N THR A 71 -6.34 14.79 8.67
CA THR A 71 -6.52 13.97 9.87
C THR A 71 -6.84 12.54 9.43
N TYR A 72 -5.81 11.69 9.40
CA TYR A 72 -5.93 10.28 9.02
C TYR A 72 -6.05 9.41 10.26
N VAL A 73 -7.18 8.69 10.40
CA VAL A 73 -7.46 7.77 11.50
C VAL A 73 -7.51 6.34 10.95
N ARG A 74 -6.74 5.44 11.57
CA ARG A 74 -6.75 4.00 11.26
C ARG A 74 -6.73 3.22 12.56
N ASN A 75 -7.79 2.48 12.85
CA ASN A 75 -7.92 1.76 14.12
C ASN A 75 -7.17 0.42 14.14
N PHE A 76 -7.04 -0.13 15.34
CA PHE A 76 -6.83 -1.55 15.58
C PHE A 76 -8.08 -2.14 16.24
N THR A 77 -8.60 -3.25 15.69
CA THR A 77 -9.52 -4.12 16.39
C THR A 77 -8.69 -5.09 17.23
N ASP A 78 -8.55 -4.77 18.51
CA ASP A 78 -7.76 -5.52 19.49
C ASP A 78 -8.63 -6.39 20.43
N VAL A 79 -9.93 -6.43 20.18
CA VAL A 79 -10.92 -7.26 20.87
C VAL A 79 -11.89 -7.86 19.85
N ASP A 80 -11.79 -9.16 19.57
CA ASP A 80 -12.62 -9.85 18.58
C ASP A 80 -12.67 -11.37 18.84
N ASP A 81 -13.68 -12.06 18.35
CA ASP A 81 -13.80 -13.53 18.43
C ASP A 81 -12.58 -14.27 17.88
N LYS A 82 -11.93 -13.74 16.83
CA LYS A 82 -10.74 -14.34 16.23
C LYS A 82 -9.52 -14.25 17.14
N ILE A 83 -9.38 -13.11 17.85
CA ILE A 83 -8.29 -12.90 18.83
C ILE A 83 -8.46 -13.88 19.98
N ILE A 84 -9.68 -13.98 20.54
CA ILE A 84 -9.99 -14.88 21.65
C ILE A 84 -9.72 -16.33 21.25
N ARG A 85 -10.21 -16.75 20.09
CA ARG A 85 -9.96 -18.12 19.59
C ARG A 85 -8.47 -18.39 19.42
N ARG A 86 -7.72 -17.46 18.83
CA ARG A 86 -6.29 -17.62 18.60
C ARG A 86 -5.50 -17.68 19.91
N ALA A 87 -5.86 -16.88 20.91
CA ALA A 87 -5.26 -16.95 22.24
C ALA A 87 -5.54 -18.31 22.92
N ASN A 88 -6.77 -18.83 22.79
CA ASN A 88 -7.12 -20.16 23.28
C ASN A 88 -6.33 -21.28 22.60
N GLU A 89 -6.03 -21.19 21.28
CA GLU A 89 -5.17 -22.14 20.58
C GLU A 89 -3.74 -22.19 21.15
N PHE A 90 -3.21 -21.02 21.58
CA PHE A 90 -1.92 -20.97 22.30
C PHE A 90 -2.03 -21.57 23.69
N LYS A 91 -3.09 -21.25 24.43
CA LYS A 91 -3.35 -21.75 25.77
C LYS A 91 -3.51 -23.26 25.85
N GLU A 92 -4.14 -23.86 24.85
CA GLU A 92 -4.32 -25.34 24.74
C GLU A 92 -2.97 -26.05 24.53
N LYS A 93 -2.03 -25.41 23.82
CA LYS A 93 -0.71 -25.97 23.55
C LYS A 93 0.25 -25.75 24.73
N ASP A 94 0.21 -24.59 25.32
CA ASP A 94 1.04 -24.14 26.43
C ASP A 94 0.26 -23.12 27.27
N PRO A 95 -0.30 -23.51 28.44
CA PRO A 95 -1.09 -22.62 29.30
C PRO A 95 -0.34 -21.36 29.74
N ASP A 96 0.98 -21.42 29.85
CA ASP A 96 1.84 -20.31 30.28
C ASP A 96 2.41 -19.50 29.11
N HIS A 97 2.01 -19.80 27.88
CA HIS A 97 2.46 -19.09 26.69
C HIS A 97 2.10 -17.60 26.76
N PRO A 98 3.03 -16.66 26.47
CA PRO A 98 2.77 -15.21 26.56
C PRO A 98 1.56 -14.73 25.75
N LEU A 99 1.23 -15.41 24.62
CA LEU A 99 0.13 -15.08 23.73
C LEU A 99 -1.16 -15.87 24.07
N SER A 100 -1.25 -16.53 25.24
CA SER A 100 -2.48 -17.17 25.71
C SER A 100 -3.52 -16.18 26.25
N ASP A 101 -3.11 -14.95 26.52
CA ASP A 101 -3.97 -13.83 26.86
C ASP A 101 -4.37 -13.05 25.60
N PRO A 102 -5.68 -12.80 25.34
CA PRO A 102 -6.15 -12.11 24.14
C PRO A 102 -5.58 -10.70 23.94
N LEU A 103 -5.38 -9.92 25.03
CA LEU A 103 -4.85 -8.56 24.92
C LEU A 103 -3.34 -8.58 24.62
N ASN A 104 -2.59 -9.49 25.23
CA ASN A 104 -1.17 -9.67 24.92
C ASN A 104 -0.98 -10.12 23.49
N LEU A 105 -1.82 -11.03 23.00
CA LEU A 105 -1.79 -11.50 21.63
C LEU A 105 -2.06 -10.36 20.65
N SER A 106 -3.12 -9.57 20.86
CA SER A 106 -3.44 -8.47 19.97
C SER A 106 -2.36 -7.37 19.99
N ASN A 107 -1.80 -7.06 21.17
CA ASN A 107 -0.68 -6.12 21.29
C ASN A 107 0.52 -6.56 20.44
N HIS A 108 0.90 -7.85 20.53
CA HIS A 108 1.98 -8.41 19.74
C HIS A 108 1.72 -8.22 18.23
N PHE A 109 0.54 -8.61 17.75
CA PHE A 109 0.25 -8.50 16.31
C PHE A 109 -0.03 -7.07 15.83
N CYS A 110 -0.39 -6.13 16.70
CA CYS A 110 -0.38 -4.71 16.37
C CYS A 110 1.04 -4.21 16.09
N GLU A 111 2.03 -4.59 16.91
CA GLU A 111 3.44 -4.23 16.68
C GLU A 111 3.99 -4.86 15.40
N GLU A 112 3.67 -6.14 15.17
CA GLU A 112 4.08 -6.83 13.95
C GLU A 112 3.48 -6.21 12.68
N PHE A 113 2.21 -5.78 12.75
CA PHE A 113 1.57 -5.02 11.67
C PHE A 113 2.29 -3.69 11.39
N LEU A 114 2.69 -2.95 12.44
CA LEU A 114 3.40 -1.68 12.26
C LEU A 114 4.74 -1.88 11.57
N ARG A 115 5.48 -2.94 11.92
CA ARG A 115 6.74 -3.31 11.23
C ARG A 115 6.51 -3.62 9.76
N ASP A 116 5.47 -4.42 9.45
CA ASP A 116 5.12 -4.74 8.07
C ASP A 116 4.75 -3.49 7.25
N MET A 117 4.07 -2.50 7.87
CA MET A 117 3.73 -1.24 7.21
C MET A 117 4.94 -0.31 7.03
N ASP A 118 5.86 -0.29 7.98
CA ASP A 118 7.14 0.45 7.88
C ASP A 118 8.01 -0.13 6.76
N ASP A 119 8.18 -1.44 6.69
CA ASP A 119 8.88 -2.13 5.60
C ASP A 119 8.30 -1.75 4.22
N LEU A 120 6.99 -1.60 4.12
CA LEU A 120 6.29 -1.15 2.92
C LEU A 120 6.32 0.37 2.73
N GLN A 121 7.00 1.12 3.60
CA GLN A 121 7.09 2.59 3.59
C GLN A 121 5.73 3.29 3.65
N CYS A 122 4.74 2.72 4.33
CA CYS A 122 3.48 3.39 4.61
C CYS A 122 3.69 4.43 5.71
N LEU A 123 3.20 5.65 5.50
CA LEU A 123 3.21 6.69 6.52
C LEU A 123 2.32 6.30 7.70
N LEU A 124 2.71 6.73 8.88
CA LEU A 124 1.87 6.58 10.06
C LEU A 124 0.61 7.44 9.92
N PRO A 125 -0.57 6.94 10.34
CA PRO A 125 -1.77 7.76 10.43
C PRO A 125 -1.61 8.83 11.54
N THR A 126 -2.44 9.88 11.49
CA THR A 126 -2.48 10.91 12.53
C THR A 126 -2.90 10.32 13.88
N HIS A 127 -3.88 9.40 13.84
CA HIS A 127 -4.38 8.67 14.99
C HIS A 127 -4.51 7.19 14.68
N GLN A 128 -4.11 6.35 15.64
CA GLN A 128 -4.20 4.90 15.52
C GLN A 128 -4.85 4.30 16.78
N PRO A 129 -6.18 4.55 16.98
CA PRO A 129 -6.90 4.13 18.16
C PRO A 129 -7.05 2.60 18.25
N ARG A 130 -7.15 2.12 19.49
CA ARG A 130 -7.52 0.75 19.83
C ARG A 130 -8.95 0.69 20.33
N VAL A 131 -9.66 -0.39 20.03
CA VAL A 131 -11.03 -0.59 20.49
C VAL A 131 -11.11 -0.64 22.02
N SER A 132 -10.17 -1.33 22.66
CA SER A 132 -10.10 -1.45 24.13
C SER A 132 -10.02 -0.11 24.85
N ASP A 133 -9.46 0.92 24.22
CA ASP A 133 -9.31 2.26 24.78
C ASP A 133 -10.55 3.15 24.56
N HIS A 134 -11.57 2.67 23.80
CA HIS A 134 -12.72 3.48 23.36
C HIS A 134 -14.07 2.92 23.80
N MET A 135 -14.11 2.13 24.87
CA MET A 135 -15.34 1.49 25.37
C MET A 135 -16.42 2.48 25.78
N ASP A 136 -16.05 3.66 26.30
CA ASP A 136 -17.00 4.71 26.68
C ASP A 136 -17.71 5.28 25.44
N GLN A 137 -16.96 5.56 24.38
CA GLN A 137 -17.48 6.08 23.13
C GLN A 137 -18.42 5.06 22.48
N ILE A 138 -18.06 3.78 22.51
CA ILE A 138 -18.86 2.68 21.97
C ILE A 138 -20.16 2.54 22.76
N ARG A 139 -20.12 2.48 24.09
CA ARG A 139 -21.30 2.38 24.95
C ARG A 139 -22.26 3.57 24.76
N ASN A 140 -21.68 4.79 24.69
CA ASN A 140 -22.47 6.01 24.47
C ASN A 140 -23.19 5.98 23.11
N MET A 141 -22.50 5.54 22.06
CA MET A 141 -23.09 5.42 20.73
C MET A 141 -24.20 4.36 20.68
N ILE A 142 -23.99 3.19 21.30
CA ILE A 142 -25.02 2.14 21.40
C ILE A 142 -26.24 2.67 22.16
N ALA A 143 -26.05 3.33 23.31
CA ALA A 143 -27.14 3.91 24.08
C ALA A 143 -27.95 4.92 23.24
N LYS A 144 -27.25 5.75 22.43
CA LYS A 144 -27.92 6.70 21.53
C LYS A 144 -28.73 6.01 20.42
N ILE A 145 -28.22 4.92 19.84
CA ILE A 145 -28.95 4.13 18.84
C ILE A 145 -30.22 3.49 19.46
N ILE A 146 -30.12 3.02 20.70
CA ILE A 146 -31.29 2.48 21.44
C ILE A 146 -32.30 3.60 21.70
N GLU A 147 -31.87 4.76 22.23
CA GLU A 147 -32.72 5.92 22.49
C GLU A 147 -33.49 6.35 21.24
N ASN A 148 -32.82 6.35 20.09
CA ASN A 148 -33.39 6.69 18.79
C ASN A 148 -34.31 5.57 18.21
N GLY A 149 -34.44 4.43 18.89
CA GLY A 149 -35.37 3.34 18.54
C GLY A 149 -34.85 2.35 17.50
N TYR A 150 -33.54 2.39 17.12
CA TYR A 150 -32.97 1.52 16.10
C TYR A 150 -32.24 0.28 16.65
N ALA A 151 -32.19 0.12 17.97
CA ALA A 151 -31.62 -1.06 18.60
C ALA A 151 -32.45 -1.54 19.78
N TYR A 152 -32.26 -2.78 20.20
CA TYR A 152 -32.95 -3.40 21.33
C TYR A 152 -31.99 -4.30 22.14
N PRO A 153 -32.08 -4.27 23.48
CA PRO A 153 -31.38 -5.22 24.35
C PRO A 153 -32.09 -6.57 24.37
N LEU A 154 -31.31 -7.65 24.49
CA LEU A 154 -31.81 -9.03 24.54
C LEU A 154 -30.83 -9.92 25.33
N ASP A 155 -31.19 -10.29 26.55
CA ASP A 155 -30.44 -11.20 27.44
C ASP A 155 -28.94 -10.82 27.61
N GLY A 156 -28.66 -9.52 27.76
CA GLY A 156 -27.28 -9.00 27.90
C GLY A 156 -26.60 -8.65 26.58
N ASP A 157 -27.15 -9.09 25.45
CA ASP A 157 -26.73 -8.62 24.11
C ASP A 157 -27.52 -7.34 23.74
N VAL A 158 -27.00 -6.59 22.76
CA VAL A 158 -27.75 -5.51 22.09
C VAL A 158 -27.64 -5.69 20.59
N TYR A 159 -28.79 -5.68 19.92
CA TYR A 159 -28.86 -5.84 18.47
C TYR A 159 -29.38 -4.57 17.78
N PHE A 160 -28.79 -4.24 16.64
CA PHE A 160 -29.35 -3.26 15.72
C PHE A 160 -30.50 -3.87 14.94
N SER A 161 -31.65 -3.15 14.88
CA SER A 161 -32.84 -3.58 14.17
C SER A 161 -32.82 -3.07 12.74
N VAL A 162 -32.49 -3.94 11.79
CA VAL A 162 -32.34 -3.55 10.37
C VAL A 162 -33.67 -3.13 9.74
N ASP A 163 -34.80 -3.72 10.17
CA ASP A 163 -36.14 -3.38 9.67
C ASP A 163 -36.60 -1.98 10.06
N LYS A 164 -36.03 -1.42 11.14
CA LYS A 164 -36.35 -0.07 11.58
C LYS A 164 -35.53 1.01 10.86
N PHE A 165 -34.50 0.63 10.12
CA PHE A 165 -33.65 1.55 9.37
C PHE A 165 -33.96 1.48 7.86
N PRO A 166 -34.80 2.38 7.32
CA PRO A 166 -35.36 2.25 5.97
C PRO A 166 -34.30 2.34 4.84
N ASP A 167 -33.19 3.00 5.11
CA ASP A 167 -32.11 3.20 4.13
C ASP A 167 -31.01 2.11 4.20
N TYR A 168 -31.26 0.97 4.87
CA TYR A 168 -30.30 -0.11 4.94
C TYR A 168 -30.04 -0.72 3.56
N GLY A 169 -28.78 -0.88 3.21
CA GLY A 169 -28.35 -1.36 1.90
C GLY A 169 -28.01 -0.24 0.89
N ARG A 170 -28.05 1.03 1.31
CA ARG A 170 -27.82 2.16 0.38
C ARG A 170 -26.36 2.27 -0.12
N LEU A 171 -25.37 1.81 0.65
CA LEU A 171 -23.97 1.79 0.22
C LEU A 171 -23.70 0.60 -0.71
N SER A 172 -24.07 -0.59 -0.28
CA SER A 172 -23.81 -1.84 -0.99
C SER A 172 -24.73 -2.06 -2.20
N LYS A 173 -25.88 -1.35 -2.25
CA LYS A 173 -26.99 -1.55 -3.19
C LYS A 173 -27.62 -2.94 -3.07
N ARG A 174 -27.44 -3.60 -1.91
CA ARG A 174 -28.10 -4.88 -1.59
C ARG A 174 -29.47 -4.63 -0.99
N LYS A 175 -30.43 -5.46 -1.38
CA LYS A 175 -31.73 -5.53 -0.71
C LYS A 175 -31.63 -6.41 0.52
N LEU A 176 -32.40 -6.10 1.55
CA LEU A 176 -32.42 -6.89 2.79
C LEU A 176 -32.79 -8.36 2.54
N GLU A 177 -33.68 -8.59 1.57
CA GLU A 177 -34.13 -9.92 1.12
C GLU A 177 -32.99 -10.78 0.52
N ASP A 178 -31.96 -10.14 -0.04
CA ASP A 178 -30.79 -10.82 -0.62
C ASP A 178 -29.75 -11.22 0.45
N ASN A 179 -29.95 -10.81 1.70
CA ASN A 179 -29.07 -11.13 2.81
C ASN A 179 -29.28 -12.56 3.27
N ARG A 180 -28.34 -13.43 2.95
CA ARG A 180 -28.29 -14.78 3.48
C ARG A 180 -27.84 -14.74 4.94
N ALA A 181 -28.81 -14.65 5.86
CA ALA A 181 -28.53 -14.79 7.28
C ALA A 181 -27.87 -16.15 7.54
N GLY A 182 -26.74 -16.16 8.28
CA GLY A 182 -26.02 -17.41 8.60
C GLY A 182 -24.72 -17.66 7.81
N GLU A 183 -24.40 -16.85 6.80
CA GLU A 183 -23.13 -17.05 6.04
C GLU A 183 -21.87 -16.79 6.87
N ARG A 184 -21.89 -15.86 7.83
CA ARG A 184 -20.74 -15.50 8.67
C ARG A 184 -20.87 -15.89 10.14
N VAL A 185 -22.09 -15.84 10.69
CA VAL A 185 -22.38 -16.14 12.08
C VAL A 185 -23.68 -16.94 12.11
N SER A 186 -23.75 -17.98 12.95
CA SER A 186 -24.97 -18.75 13.14
C SER A 186 -26.14 -17.83 13.52
N VAL A 187 -27.30 -18.08 12.92
CA VAL A 187 -28.52 -17.29 13.20
C VAL A 187 -28.96 -17.55 14.65
N ASP A 188 -29.01 -16.49 15.43
CA ASP A 188 -29.64 -16.56 16.76
C ASP A 188 -31.16 -16.43 16.62
N SER A 189 -31.87 -17.48 16.97
CA SER A 189 -33.34 -17.54 16.87
C SER A 189 -34.09 -16.55 17.78
N ARG A 190 -33.41 -15.93 18.73
CA ARG A 190 -33.97 -14.90 19.62
C ARG A 190 -34.12 -13.54 18.93
N LYS A 191 -33.38 -13.28 17.86
CA LYS A 191 -33.40 -11.99 17.12
C LYS A 191 -34.80 -11.71 16.54
N GLN A 192 -35.18 -10.42 16.49
CA GLN A 192 -36.42 -9.98 15.85
C GLN A 192 -36.37 -10.21 14.33
N ASN A 193 -35.22 -9.93 13.70
CA ASN A 193 -34.92 -10.27 12.31
C ASN A 193 -33.59 -11.03 12.24
N PRO A 194 -33.48 -12.14 11.47
CA PRO A 194 -32.22 -12.86 11.30
C PRO A 194 -31.07 -12.00 10.82
N ALA A 195 -31.33 -10.90 10.09
CA ALA A 195 -30.36 -9.97 9.60
C ALA A 195 -29.88 -8.94 10.65
N ASP A 196 -30.53 -8.84 11.82
CA ASP A 196 -30.09 -7.96 12.89
C ASP A 196 -28.67 -8.31 13.33
N PHE A 197 -27.86 -7.31 13.63
CA PHE A 197 -26.44 -7.53 13.96
C PHE A 197 -26.09 -6.96 15.33
N ALA A 198 -25.14 -7.61 16.00
CA ALA A 198 -24.77 -7.27 17.36
C ALA A 198 -24.06 -5.90 17.44
N LEU A 199 -24.52 -5.06 18.36
CA LEU A 199 -23.84 -3.84 18.83
C LEU A 199 -23.02 -4.12 20.09
N TRP A 200 -23.57 -4.95 21.00
CA TRP A 200 -22.93 -5.41 22.22
C TRP A 200 -23.17 -6.90 22.36
N LYS A 201 -22.14 -7.63 22.75
CA LYS A 201 -22.20 -9.08 23.00
C LYS A 201 -21.94 -9.34 24.48
N SER A 202 -22.84 -10.05 25.15
CA SER A 202 -22.66 -10.48 26.54
C SER A 202 -21.39 -11.36 26.67
N ALA A 203 -20.65 -11.15 27.76
CA ALA A 203 -19.42 -11.88 28.02
C ALA A 203 -19.67 -13.36 28.28
N LYS A 204 -18.87 -14.21 27.67
CA LYS A 204 -18.78 -15.63 28.03
C LYS A 204 -17.66 -15.85 29.06
N PRO A 205 -17.72 -16.92 29.84
CA PRO A 205 -16.68 -17.22 30.82
C PRO A 205 -15.29 -17.26 30.17
N GLY A 206 -14.35 -16.48 30.71
CA GLY A 206 -12.96 -16.44 30.23
C GLY A 206 -12.70 -15.50 29.05
N GLU A 207 -13.72 -14.79 28.55
CA GLU A 207 -13.54 -13.74 27.55
C GLU A 207 -13.21 -12.38 28.20
N PRO A 208 -12.39 -11.53 27.54
CA PRO A 208 -12.28 -10.12 27.93
C PRO A 208 -13.65 -9.45 27.94
N SER A 209 -13.93 -8.66 28.96
CA SER A 209 -15.23 -7.99 29.10
C SER A 209 -15.13 -6.65 29.80
N TRP A 210 -16.08 -5.79 29.50
CA TRP A 210 -16.25 -4.45 30.08
C TRP A 210 -17.65 -4.29 30.59
N ASP A 211 -17.78 -3.53 31.68
CA ASP A 211 -19.10 -3.21 32.23
C ASP A 211 -19.92 -2.35 31.27
N SER A 212 -21.21 -2.61 31.18
CA SER A 212 -22.15 -1.81 30.40
C SER A 212 -23.53 -1.75 31.06
N PRO A 213 -24.41 -0.83 30.64
CA PRO A 213 -25.80 -0.79 31.12
C PRO A 213 -26.61 -2.07 30.83
N TRP A 214 -26.12 -2.89 29.87
CA TRP A 214 -26.78 -4.13 29.42
C TRP A 214 -26.19 -5.39 30.07
N GLY A 215 -25.10 -5.22 30.83
CA GLY A 215 -24.33 -6.27 31.48
C GLY A 215 -22.88 -6.33 30.99
N PRO A 216 -22.04 -7.15 31.64
CA PRO A 216 -20.66 -7.34 31.22
C PRO A 216 -20.61 -7.92 29.79
N GLY A 217 -19.72 -7.37 28.93
CA GLY A 217 -19.63 -7.80 27.56
C GLY A 217 -18.55 -7.08 26.77
N ARG A 218 -18.64 -7.16 25.47
CA ARG A 218 -17.73 -6.52 24.50
C ARG A 218 -18.49 -6.03 23.27
N PRO A 219 -17.91 -5.09 22.50
CA PRO A 219 -18.57 -4.56 21.31
C PRO A 219 -18.78 -5.60 20.21
N GLY A 220 -19.79 -5.39 19.39
CA GLY A 220 -19.87 -5.98 18.06
C GLY A 220 -18.88 -5.32 17.12
N TRP A 221 -18.39 -6.06 16.13
CA TRP A 221 -17.31 -5.61 15.24
C TRP A 221 -17.56 -4.28 14.51
N HIS A 222 -18.78 -3.96 14.14
CA HIS A 222 -19.09 -2.79 13.30
C HIS A 222 -19.14 -1.48 14.11
N ILE A 223 -19.67 -1.53 15.34
CA ILE A 223 -19.84 -0.34 16.19
C ILE A 223 -18.50 0.25 16.63
N GLU A 224 -17.44 -0.55 16.63
CA GLU A 224 -16.09 -0.13 16.97
C GLU A 224 -15.64 1.03 16.07
N CYS A 225 -15.66 0.80 14.76
CA CYS A 225 -15.28 1.79 13.76
C CYS A 225 -16.22 2.98 13.73
N SER A 226 -17.54 2.76 13.86
CA SER A 226 -18.52 3.84 13.92
C SER A 226 -18.26 4.78 15.10
N ALA A 227 -17.99 4.24 16.29
CA ALA A 227 -17.73 5.05 17.47
C ALA A 227 -16.39 5.78 17.40
N MET A 228 -15.32 5.11 16.95
CA MET A 228 -14.00 5.72 16.84
C MET A 228 -13.95 6.77 15.73
N SER A 229 -14.58 6.53 14.57
CA SER A 229 -14.64 7.55 13.49
C SER A 229 -15.40 8.79 13.96
N ALA A 230 -16.54 8.62 14.64
CA ALA A 230 -17.31 9.73 15.19
C ALA A 230 -16.55 10.49 16.30
N TYR A 231 -15.72 9.82 17.09
CA TYR A 231 -14.92 10.45 18.13
C TYR A 231 -13.80 11.34 17.57
N TYR A 232 -13.07 10.86 16.56
CA TYR A 232 -11.93 11.58 16.00
C TYR A 232 -12.30 12.57 14.89
N LEU A 233 -13.36 12.27 14.10
CA LEU A 233 -13.72 13.01 12.88
C LEU A 233 -15.17 13.55 12.92
N THR A 234 -15.88 13.38 14.04
CA THR A 234 -17.32 13.65 14.17
C THR A 234 -18.17 12.73 13.29
N PHE A 235 -19.48 12.97 13.22
CA PHE A 235 -20.39 12.24 12.32
C PHE A 235 -20.36 12.77 10.87
N SER A 236 -19.58 13.80 10.62
CA SER A 236 -19.52 14.48 9.32
C SER A 236 -18.08 14.69 8.91
N PHE A 237 -17.54 13.82 8.03
CA PHE A 237 -16.17 13.86 7.55
C PHE A 237 -16.08 13.47 6.06
N ASP A 238 -14.88 13.57 5.48
CA ASP A 238 -14.72 13.52 4.03
C ASP A 238 -14.63 12.09 3.50
N ILE A 239 -13.71 11.26 4.01
CA ILE A 239 -13.37 9.95 3.42
C ILE A 239 -13.52 8.84 4.45
N HIS A 240 -14.32 7.80 4.10
CA HIS A 240 -14.33 6.51 4.78
C HIS A 240 -13.83 5.43 3.83
N GLY A 241 -12.82 4.67 4.24
CA GLY A 241 -12.13 3.74 3.36
C GLY A 241 -11.85 2.35 3.94
N GLY A 242 -11.59 1.41 3.03
CA GLY A 242 -11.22 0.03 3.36
C GLY A 242 -11.23 -0.88 2.14
N GLY A 243 -11.11 -2.20 2.34
CA GLY A 243 -11.22 -3.18 1.27
C GLY A 243 -12.64 -3.31 0.71
N MET A 244 -12.79 -3.69 -0.54
CA MET A 244 -14.11 -3.94 -1.16
C MET A 244 -14.94 -5.00 -0.41
N ASP A 245 -14.29 -5.91 0.31
CA ASP A 245 -14.97 -6.90 1.15
C ASP A 245 -15.62 -6.31 2.40
N LEU A 246 -15.24 -5.10 2.78
CA LEU A 246 -15.84 -4.38 3.87
C LEU A 246 -17.12 -3.61 3.46
N ILE A 247 -17.35 -3.38 2.15
CA ILE A 247 -18.57 -2.67 1.68
C ILE A 247 -19.81 -3.27 2.33
N PHE A 248 -19.88 -4.61 2.35
CA PHE A 248 -20.95 -5.34 3.00
C PHE A 248 -20.41 -6.59 3.74
N PRO A 249 -20.80 -6.80 5.01
CA PRO A 249 -21.76 -5.97 5.77
C PRO A 249 -21.12 -4.82 6.56
N HIS A 250 -19.77 -4.73 6.68
CA HIS A 250 -19.11 -3.90 7.69
C HIS A 250 -19.42 -2.41 7.52
N HIS A 251 -19.07 -1.80 6.38
CA HIS A 251 -19.29 -0.38 6.12
C HIS A 251 -20.78 -0.02 5.96
N GLU A 252 -21.60 -0.95 5.43
CA GLU A 252 -23.05 -0.76 5.43
C GLU A 252 -23.60 -0.64 6.85
N ASN A 253 -23.14 -1.52 7.75
CA ASN A 253 -23.56 -1.50 9.16
C ASN A 253 -23.03 -0.27 9.89
N GLU A 254 -21.79 0.16 9.62
CA GLU A 254 -21.25 1.41 10.18
C GLU A 254 -22.04 2.64 9.73
N LEU A 255 -22.41 2.70 8.46
CA LEU A 255 -23.25 3.77 7.92
C LEU A 255 -24.61 3.80 8.61
N ALA A 256 -25.24 2.62 8.76
CA ALA A 256 -26.53 2.50 9.46
C ALA A 256 -26.42 2.92 10.92
N GLN A 257 -25.39 2.48 11.63
CA GLN A 257 -25.13 2.83 13.03
C GLN A 257 -24.90 4.34 13.20
N SER A 258 -24.07 4.94 12.36
CA SER A 258 -23.77 6.37 12.44
C SER A 258 -25.01 7.22 12.18
N CYS A 259 -25.80 6.88 11.15
CA CYS A 259 -27.06 7.58 10.85
C CYS A 259 -28.13 7.35 11.93
N ALA A 260 -28.18 6.16 12.54
CA ALA A 260 -29.09 5.86 13.64
C ALA A 260 -28.72 6.61 14.93
N ALA A 261 -27.41 6.83 15.17
CA ALA A 261 -26.93 7.61 16.31
C ALA A 261 -27.10 9.12 16.10
N CYS A 262 -26.86 9.61 14.88
CA CYS A 262 -26.90 11.03 14.54
C CYS A 262 -27.54 11.24 13.15
N PRO A 263 -28.73 11.85 13.06
CA PRO A 263 -29.40 12.08 11.78
C PRO A 263 -28.62 12.98 10.81
N ASP A 264 -27.73 13.84 11.33
CA ASP A 264 -26.89 14.75 10.53
C ASP A 264 -25.63 14.07 10.01
N THR A 265 -25.52 12.75 10.12
CA THR A 265 -24.36 11.98 9.62
C THR A 265 -24.18 12.22 8.11
N ASN A 266 -22.96 12.64 7.75
CA ASN A 266 -22.62 12.90 6.36
C ASN A 266 -21.17 12.51 6.08
N ILE A 267 -20.95 11.30 5.60
CA ILE A 267 -19.66 10.84 5.07
C ILE A 267 -19.71 11.01 3.55
N THR A 268 -18.82 11.87 3.02
CA THR A 268 -18.91 12.31 1.62
C THR A 268 -18.46 11.22 0.66
N TYR A 269 -17.26 10.65 0.87
CA TYR A 269 -16.66 9.69 -0.04
C TYR A 269 -16.44 8.33 0.64
N TRP A 270 -16.99 7.29 0.05
CA TRP A 270 -16.70 5.90 0.41
C TRP A 270 -15.71 5.32 -0.60
N VAL A 271 -14.49 5.06 -0.15
CA VAL A 271 -13.38 4.66 -1.03
C VAL A 271 -12.96 3.23 -0.73
N HIS A 272 -12.93 2.37 -1.75
CA HIS A 272 -12.61 0.95 -1.56
C HIS A 272 -11.54 0.49 -2.52
N ASN A 273 -10.54 -0.23 -1.97
CA ASN A 273 -9.53 -0.89 -2.78
C ASN A 273 -9.96 -2.29 -3.20
N GLY A 274 -9.51 -2.70 -4.39
CA GLY A 274 -9.75 -4.05 -4.94
C GLY A 274 -8.99 -5.14 -4.19
N PHE A 275 -9.41 -6.38 -4.41
CA PHE A 275 -8.81 -7.57 -3.80
C PHE A 275 -7.43 -7.90 -4.37
N VAL A 276 -6.67 -8.68 -3.59
CA VAL A 276 -5.62 -9.53 -4.16
C VAL A 276 -6.24 -10.86 -4.53
N THR A 277 -6.01 -11.31 -5.75
CA THR A 277 -6.40 -12.64 -6.24
C THR A 277 -5.16 -13.49 -6.47
N ILE A 278 -5.31 -14.80 -6.44
CA ILE A 278 -4.31 -15.79 -6.81
C ILE A 278 -5.03 -16.76 -7.77
N ASN A 279 -4.52 -16.90 -8.99
CA ASN A 279 -5.19 -17.64 -10.05
C ASN A 279 -6.66 -17.19 -10.27
N ASP A 280 -6.88 -15.87 -10.23
CA ASP A 280 -8.19 -15.21 -10.34
C ASP A 280 -9.19 -15.52 -9.20
N GLU A 281 -8.80 -16.29 -8.19
CA GLU A 281 -9.58 -16.53 -6.99
C GLU A 281 -9.20 -15.54 -5.88
N LYS A 282 -10.19 -15.06 -5.12
CA LYS A 282 -9.93 -14.17 -3.98
C LYS A 282 -9.02 -14.86 -2.98
N MET A 283 -7.91 -14.20 -2.63
CA MET A 283 -7.02 -14.65 -1.58
C MET A 283 -7.71 -14.59 -0.21
N SER A 284 -7.75 -15.71 0.51
CA SER A 284 -8.26 -15.75 1.87
C SER A 284 -7.60 -16.84 2.72
N LYS A 285 -7.60 -16.65 4.05
CA LYS A 285 -7.09 -17.67 4.99
C LYS A 285 -7.93 -18.95 4.97
N SER A 286 -9.24 -18.83 4.71
CA SER A 286 -10.16 -19.98 4.67
C SER A 286 -9.93 -20.90 3.47
N THR A 287 -9.38 -20.39 2.38
CA THR A 287 -9.05 -21.18 1.17
C THR A 287 -7.62 -21.70 1.18
N GLY A 288 -6.80 -21.32 2.16
CA GLY A 288 -5.40 -21.73 2.26
C GLY A 288 -4.48 -21.13 1.17
N ASN A 289 -4.99 -20.22 0.35
CA ASN A 289 -4.26 -19.57 -0.74
C ASN A 289 -3.77 -18.17 -0.36
N PHE A 290 -3.28 -17.96 0.86
CA PHE A 290 -2.82 -16.64 1.30
C PHE A 290 -1.30 -16.63 1.55
N PHE A 291 -0.69 -15.46 1.35
CA PHE A 291 0.70 -15.20 1.67
C PHE A 291 0.78 -14.04 2.65
N THR A 292 1.57 -14.20 3.70
CA THR A 292 1.93 -13.10 4.58
C THR A 292 2.86 -12.12 3.85
N ILE A 293 2.86 -10.87 4.29
CA ILE A 293 3.83 -9.88 3.78
C ILE A 293 5.26 -10.40 3.96
N ARG A 294 5.57 -11.02 5.10
CA ARG A 294 6.90 -11.52 5.44
C ARG A 294 7.36 -12.69 4.59
N GLU A 295 6.47 -13.60 4.22
CA GLU A 295 6.80 -14.67 3.28
C GLU A 295 7.23 -14.10 1.94
N VAL A 296 6.54 -13.07 1.45
CA VAL A 296 6.92 -12.39 0.21
C VAL A 296 8.22 -11.59 0.40
N THR A 297 8.35 -10.81 1.47
CA THR A 297 9.54 -9.96 1.69
C THR A 297 10.79 -10.75 2.11
N LYS A 298 10.63 -12.01 2.51
CA LYS A 298 11.76 -12.94 2.68
C LYS A 298 12.55 -13.12 1.39
N VAL A 299 11.87 -13.21 0.25
CA VAL A 299 12.46 -13.50 -1.07
C VAL A 299 12.43 -12.33 -2.05
N TYR A 300 11.63 -11.30 -1.81
CA TYR A 300 11.58 -10.06 -2.59
C TYR A 300 11.83 -8.84 -1.70
N HIS A 301 12.36 -7.78 -2.28
CA HIS A 301 12.51 -6.51 -1.56
C HIS A 301 11.12 -5.89 -1.31
N PRO A 302 10.85 -5.26 -0.13
CA PRO A 302 9.54 -4.64 0.16
C PRO A 302 9.08 -3.64 -0.91
N LEU A 303 9.98 -2.87 -1.48
CA LEU A 303 9.67 -1.95 -2.59
C LEU A 303 9.17 -2.67 -3.85
N ALA A 304 9.60 -3.92 -4.09
CA ALA A 304 9.08 -4.71 -5.21
C ALA A 304 7.62 -5.11 -4.96
N LEU A 305 7.29 -5.50 -3.73
CA LEU A 305 5.90 -5.77 -3.34
C LEU A 305 5.05 -4.50 -3.45
N ARG A 306 5.54 -3.36 -2.95
CA ARG A 306 4.84 -2.08 -3.08
C ARG A 306 4.63 -1.68 -4.54
N TYR A 307 5.66 -1.78 -5.38
CA TYR A 307 5.55 -1.52 -6.82
C TYR A 307 4.51 -2.42 -7.49
N PHE A 308 4.54 -3.72 -7.20
CA PHE A 308 3.55 -4.67 -7.68
C PHE A 308 2.13 -4.25 -7.32
N LEU A 309 1.88 -3.91 -6.05
CA LEU A 309 0.57 -3.48 -5.58
C LEU A 309 0.07 -2.19 -6.27
N LEU A 310 0.98 -1.29 -6.63
CA LEU A 310 0.67 -0.05 -7.34
C LEU A 310 0.56 -0.21 -8.87
N SER A 311 0.92 -1.37 -9.41
CA SER A 311 0.90 -1.65 -10.86
C SER A 311 -0.50 -1.84 -11.43
N MET A 312 -1.53 -1.94 -10.57
CA MET A 312 -2.94 -1.96 -10.90
C MET A 312 -3.67 -0.83 -10.17
N HIS A 313 -4.70 -0.27 -10.81
CA HIS A 313 -5.51 0.78 -10.20
C HIS A 313 -6.04 0.33 -8.83
N TYR A 314 -6.08 1.24 -7.84
CA TYR A 314 -6.35 0.85 -6.46
C TYR A 314 -7.69 0.13 -6.27
N ASN A 315 -8.74 0.52 -7.01
CA ASN A 315 -10.06 -0.10 -6.90
C ASN A 315 -10.25 -1.37 -7.74
N SER A 316 -9.23 -1.78 -8.51
CA SER A 316 -9.26 -3.00 -9.32
C SER A 316 -8.59 -4.16 -8.58
N PRO A 317 -9.02 -5.41 -8.83
CA PRO A 317 -8.29 -6.58 -8.34
C PRO A 317 -6.87 -6.60 -8.89
N VAL A 318 -5.93 -7.11 -8.09
CA VAL A 318 -4.57 -7.40 -8.50
C VAL A 318 -4.29 -8.88 -8.36
N ASN A 319 -3.93 -9.54 -9.47
CA ASN A 319 -3.63 -10.97 -9.46
C ASN A 319 -2.16 -11.18 -9.11
N TYR A 320 -1.91 -11.83 -7.97
CA TYR A 320 -0.57 -12.15 -7.49
C TYR A 320 -0.07 -13.41 -8.18
N SER A 321 1.08 -13.30 -8.84
CA SER A 321 1.85 -14.44 -9.34
C SER A 321 3.34 -14.16 -9.23
N LEU A 322 4.16 -15.21 -9.24
CA LEU A 322 5.62 -15.06 -9.17
C LEU A 322 6.15 -14.24 -10.34
N SER A 323 5.60 -14.42 -11.54
CA SER A 323 6.03 -13.66 -12.71
C SER A 323 5.76 -12.16 -12.57
N GLN A 324 4.63 -11.77 -12.00
CA GLN A 324 4.27 -10.37 -11.81
C GLN A 324 5.16 -9.66 -10.77
N ILE A 325 5.49 -10.35 -9.68
CA ILE A 325 6.39 -9.76 -8.67
C ILE A 325 7.87 -9.78 -9.13
N ASP A 326 8.28 -10.74 -9.96
CA ASP A 326 9.60 -10.72 -10.61
C ASP A 326 9.74 -9.51 -11.54
N ILE A 327 8.71 -9.20 -12.34
CA ILE A 327 8.65 -7.99 -13.17
C ILE A 327 8.74 -6.73 -12.30
N ALA A 328 8.03 -6.68 -11.18
CA ALA A 328 8.08 -5.56 -10.25
C ALA A 328 9.47 -5.40 -9.63
N SER A 329 10.12 -6.51 -9.26
CA SER A 329 11.48 -6.52 -8.71
C SER A 329 12.51 -6.00 -9.72
N ASP A 330 12.43 -6.44 -10.98
CA ASP A 330 13.31 -5.93 -12.06
C ASP A 330 13.06 -4.44 -12.34
N ALA A 331 11.80 -3.99 -12.32
CA ALA A 331 11.48 -2.58 -12.48
C ALA A 331 12.09 -1.71 -11.37
N VAL A 332 11.97 -2.12 -10.11
CA VAL A 332 12.59 -1.42 -8.98
C VAL A 332 14.11 -1.41 -9.10
N PHE A 333 14.72 -2.53 -9.47
CA PHE A 333 16.16 -2.59 -9.69
C PHE A 333 16.60 -1.58 -10.78
N ARG A 334 15.91 -1.51 -11.91
CA ARG A 334 16.21 -0.56 -12.99
C ARG A 334 16.06 0.89 -12.56
N ILE A 335 15.04 1.21 -11.75
CA ILE A 335 14.85 2.55 -11.18
C ILE A 335 16.09 2.94 -10.37
N TYR A 336 16.46 2.12 -9.40
CA TYR A 336 17.56 2.42 -8.49
C TYR A 336 18.92 2.40 -9.18
N GLN A 337 19.12 1.51 -10.16
CA GLN A 337 20.36 1.51 -10.97
C GLN A 337 20.49 2.81 -11.80
N THR A 338 19.39 3.26 -12.42
CA THR A 338 19.43 4.52 -13.19
C THR A 338 19.68 5.73 -12.29
N LEU A 339 19.09 5.76 -11.09
CA LEU A 339 19.34 6.83 -10.12
C LEU A 339 20.77 6.82 -9.60
N GLU A 340 21.35 5.63 -9.33
CA GLU A 340 22.75 5.51 -8.89
C GLU A 340 23.71 5.93 -10.00
N ASP A 341 23.51 5.46 -11.24
CA ASP A 341 24.32 5.87 -12.40
C ASP A 341 24.26 7.40 -12.62
N CYS A 342 23.06 8.01 -12.40
CA CYS A 342 22.88 9.45 -12.50
C CYS A 342 23.63 10.19 -11.38
N ARG A 343 23.51 9.73 -10.13
CA ARG A 343 24.18 10.28 -8.95
C ARG A 343 25.71 10.26 -9.15
N GLU A 344 26.27 9.11 -9.53
CA GLU A 344 27.70 8.97 -9.79
C GLU A 344 28.20 9.90 -10.90
N ALA A 345 27.42 10.02 -11.99
CA ALA A 345 27.78 10.90 -13.09
C ALA A 345 27.71 12.39 -12.73
N LEU A 346 26.89 12.78 -11.76
CA LEU A 346 26.74 14.16 -11.32
C LEU A 346 27.72 14.58 -10.22
N LEU A 347 28.28 13.63 -9.45
CA LEU A 347 29.22 13.90 -8.36
C LEU A 347 30.37 14.87 -8.73
N PRO A 348 31.13 14.70 -9.85
CA PRO A 348 32.23 15.58 -10.20
C PRO A 348 31.82 17.04 -10.42
N PHE A 349 30.56 17.26 -10.86
CA PHE A 349 30.03 18.60 -11.15
C PHE A 349 29.47 19.31 -9.93
N GLN A 350 29.16 18.57 -8.86
CA GLN A 350 28.75 19.14 -7.57
C GLN A 350 29.93 19.68 -6.78
N GLU A 351 31.08 19.02 -6.86
CA GLU A 351 32.33 19.46 -6.24
C GLU A 351 32.89 20.74 -6.92
N GLU A 352 32.86 20.82 -8.25
CA GLU A 352 33.29 22.04 -8.99
C GLU A 352 32.45 23.29 -8.59
N LYS A 353 31.15 23.15 -8.31
CA LYS A 353 30.30 24.28 -7.85
C LYS A 353 30.63 24.78 -6.45
N LEU A 354 31.24 23.97 -5.61
CA LEU A 354 31.67 24.39 -4.25
C LEU A 354 32.92 25.28 -4.35
N ASP A 355 33.78 25.05 -5.34
CA ASP A 355 34.98 25.85 -5.59
C ASP A 355 34.73 27.14 -6.37
N GLU A 356 33.68 27.21 -7.21
CA GLU A 356 33.33 28.38 -8.04
C GLU A 356 32.49 29.46 -7.31
N LYS A 357 32.05 29.28 -6.07
CA LYS A 357 31.35 30.32 -5.27
C LYS A 357 32.22 31.57 -5.01
N ALA A 358 33.45 31.63 -5.56
CA ALA A 358 34.38 32.75 -5.42
C ALA A 358 34.36 33.78 -6.57
N LYS A 359 33.61 33.60 -7.67
CA LYS A 359 33.57 34.61 -8.76
C LYS A 359 32.20 34.73 -9.42
N PRO A 360 31.50 35.90 -9.30
CA PRO A 360 30.25 36.12 -10.01
C PRO A 360 30.56 36.56 -11.46
N ASN A 361 30.21 35.75 -12.45
CA ASN A 361 30.16 36.20 -13.83
C ASN A 361 28.82 35.83 -14.47
N SER A 362 28.01 36.84 -14.67
CA SER A 362 26.70 36.80 -15.31
C SER A 362 26.84 36.63 -16.83
N LYS A 363 26.39 35.50 -17.37
CA LYS A 363 25.94 35.45 -18.77
C LYS A 363 24.50 34.89 -18.81
N LYS A 364 23.61 35.67 -19.47
CA LYS A 364 22.20 35.32 -19.69
C LYS A 364 22.08 33.99 -20.43
N PRO A 365 21.06 33.16 -20.09
CA PRO A 365 20.84 31.90 -20.79
C PRO A 365 20.39 32.14 -22.23
N SER A 366 20.95 31.37 -23.16
CA SER A 366 20.54 31.30 -24.56
C SER A 366 19.12 30.74 -24.70
N LYS A 367 18.35 31.27 -25.65
CA LYS A 367 17.02 30.80 -26.02
C LYS A 367 17.03 29.30 -26.29
N HIS A 368 16.22 28.57 -25.53
CA HIS A 368 15.96 27.15 -25.74
C HIS A 368 15.06 26.93 -26.98
N ASN A 369 15.33 25.86 -27.72
CA ASN A 369 14.41 25.27 -28.69
C ASN A 369 13.10 24.86 -27.99
N ASP A 370 11.98 24.94 -28.72
CA ASP A 370 10.60 24.62 -28.28
C ASP A 370 10.34 23.12 -27.96
N SER A 371 11.32 22.35 -27.48
CA SER A 371 11.06 21.02 -26.93
C SER A 371 10.73 21.13 -25.45
N GLU A 372 9.54 20.68 -25.03
CA GLU A 372 9.15 20.64 -23.61
C GLU A 372 10.22 19.94 -22.76
N ASP A 373 10.51 20.51 -21.57
CA ASP A 373 11.49 19.96 -20.63
C ASP A 373 11.01 18.59 -20.14
N PRO A 374 11.83 17.50 -20.26
CA PRO A 374 11.44 16.16 -19.83
C PRO A 374 11.03 16.06 -18.35
N ALA A 375 11.59 16.89 -17.48
CA ALA A 375 11.22 16.95 -16.08
C ALA A 375 9.79 17.54 -15.91
N GLU A 376 9.48 18.62 -16.61
CA GLU A 376 8.14 19.22 -16.60
C GLU A 376 7.09 18.27 -17.23
N LEU A 377 7.46 17.54 -18.28
CA LEU A 377 6.57 16.52 -18.87
C LEU A 377 6.24 15.41 -17.87
N LEU A 378 7.23 14.94 -17.11
CA LEU A 378 7.02 13.93 -16.07
C LEU A 378 6.11 14.49 -14.96
N GLU A 379 6.38 15.69 -14.45
CA GLU A 379 5.60 16.30 -13.37
C GLU A 379 4.15 16.58 -13.79
N LYS A 380 3.92 17.24 -14.92
CA LYS A 380 2.57 17.50 -15.46
C LYS A 380 1.82 16.20 -15.76
N GLY A 381 2.52 15.22 -16.34
CA GLY A 381 1.96 13.88 -16.60
C GLY A 381 1.54 13.19 -15.30
N PHE A 382 2.41 13.22 -14.29
CA PHE A 382 2.13 12.65 -12.96
C PHE A 382 0.92 13.32 -12.30
N GLU A 383 0.90 14.65 -12.25
CA GLU A 383 -0.22 15.42 -11.70
C GLU A 383 -1.54 15.06 -12.40
N SER A 384 -1.55 15.01 -13.73
CA SER A 384 -2.73 14.67 -14.51
C SER A 384 -3.25 13.25 -14.20
N LYS A 385 -2.35 12.26 -14.03
CA LYS A 385 -2.73 10.87 -13.75
C LYS A 385 -3.19 10.68 -12.31
N MET A 386 -2.53 11.31 -11.37
CA MET A 386 -2.92 11.24 -9.96
C MET A 386 -4.21 12.00 -9.68
N ALA A 387 -4.42 13.14 -10.34
CA ALA A 387 -5.65 13.92 -10.22
C ALA A 387 -6.89 13.20 -10.78
N ASP A 388 -6.71 12.22 -11.65
CA ASP A 388 -7.79 11.39 -12.19
C ASP A 388 -7.91 10.05 -11.45
N ASP A 389 -8.24 10.09 -10.16
CA ASP A 389 -8.51 8.90 -9.34
C ASP A 389 -7.27 8.03 -9.08
N LEU A 390 -6.12 8.65 -8.86
CA LEU A 390 -4.88 7.97 -8.47
C LEU A 390 -4.41 6.90 -9.48
N HIS A 391 -4.33 7.24 -10.75
CA HIS A 391 -3.93 6.34 -11.83
C HIS A 391 -2.43 5.96 -11.78
N THR A 392 -1.99 5.32 -10.69
CA THR A 392 -0.60 4.85 -10.49
C THR A 392 -0.08 3.91 -11.59
N PRO A 393 -0.92 3.03 -12.22
CA PRO A 393 -0.41 2.14 -13.28
C PRO A 393 0.16 2.89 -14.48
N GLU A 394 -0.47 4.01 -14.89
CA GLU A 394 0.00 4.81 -16.02
C GLU A 394 1.31 5.55 -15.69
N VAL A 395 1.48 5.94 -14.42
CA VAL A 395 2.75 6.51 -13.94
C VAL A 395 3.86 5.46 -14.03
N LEU A 396 3.62 4.26 -13.47
CA LEU A 396 4.64 3.21 -13.35
C LEU A 396 4.98 2.55 -14.69
N LYS A 397 3.99 2.36 -15.58
CA LYS A 397 4.17 1.65 -16.87
C LYS A 397 4.45 2.58 -18.05
N GLY A 398 4.19 3.88 -17.92
CA GLY A 398 4.35 4.86 -18.99
C GLY A 398 5.34 5.97 -18.64
N LEU A 399 4.97 6.86 -17.73
CA LEU A 399 5.73 8.09 -17.46
C LEU A 399 7.12 7.80 -16.89
N LEU A 400 7.21 6.98 -15.86
CA LEU A 400 8.47 6.69 -15.17
C LEU A 400 9.48 5.95 -16.08
N PRO A 401 9.13 4.89 -16.83
CA PRO A 401 10.05 4.27 -17.78
C PRO A 401 10.57 5.21 -18.86
N ASN A 402 9.74 6.13 -19.36
CA ASN A 402 10.15 7.13 -20.34
C ASN A 402 11.18 8.11 -19.75
N ALA A 403 10.95 8.57 -18.52
CA ALA A 403 11.88 9.44 -17.80
C ALA A 403 13.24 8.73 -17.56
N LEU A 404 13.24 7.48 -17.12
CA LEU A 404 14.45 6.68 -16.91
C LEU A 404 15.21 6.45 -18.24
N THR A 405 14.50 6.20 -19.33
CA THR A 405 15.11 6.09 -20.67
C THR A 405 15.77 7.39 -21.07
N THR A 406 15.13 8.52 -20.81
CA THR A 406 15.69 9.86 -21.10
C THR A 406 16.95 10.12 -20.26
N ILE A 407 16.95 9.79 -18.96
CA ILE A 407 18.14 9.87 -18.10
C ILE A 407 19.29 9.02 -18.71
N ASN A 408 19.04 7.76 -19.05
CA ASN A 408 20.03 6.86 -19.60
C ASN A 408 20.62 7.39 -20.93
N ASN A 409 19.80 7.99 -21.80
CA ASN A 409 20.27 8.62 -23.04
C ASN A 409 21.16 9.82 -22.74
N GLN A 410 20.78 10.70 -21.82
CA GLN A 410 21.58 11.85 -21.41
C GLN A 410 22.91 11.43 -20.75
N LEU A 411 22.90 10.37 -19.92
CA LEU A 411 24.13 9.79 -19.35
C LEU A 411 25.10 9.28 -20.43
N ASN A 412 24.56 8.62 -21.45
CA ASN A 412 25.37 8.16 -22.58
C ASN A 412 25.97 9.32 -23.37
N ASP A 413 25.22 10.40 -23.57
CA ASP A 413 25.71 11.60 -24.27
C ASP A 413 26.73 12.36 -23.42
N LEU A 414 26.56 12.43 -22.11
CA LEU A 414 27.54 12.99 -21.18
C LEU A 414 28.87 12.22 -21.28
N LYS A 415 28.83 10.88 -21.21
CA LYS A 415 30.02 10.00 -21.35
C LYS A 415 30.75 10.20 -22.70
N LYS A 416 30.00 10.36 -23.82
CA LYS A 416 30.59 10.63 -25.15
C LYS A 416 31.31 11.99 -25.18
N LYS A 417 30.66 13.05 -24.65
CA LYS A 417 31.23 14.40 -24.63
C LYS A 417 32.43 14.53 -23.69
N GLN A 418 32.45 13.84 -22.57
CA GLN A 418 33.61 13.74 -21.67
C GLN A 418 34.81 13.15 -22.39
N LYS A 419 34.64 12.07 -23.16
CA LYS A 419 35.72 11.49 -23.97
C LYS A 419 36.28 12.46 -25.02
N GLN A 420 35.42 13.35 -25.55
CA GLN A 420 35.78 14.35 -26.54
C GLN A 420 36.37 15.64 -25.93
N LYS A 421 36.54 15.75 -24.61
CA LYS A 421 37.04 16.92 -23.85
C LYS A 421 36.26 18.23 -24.11
N GLN A 422 34.99 18.15 -24.48
CA GLN A 422 34.13 19.30 -24.81
C GLN A 422 33.44 19.87 -23.54
N LYS A 423 34.20 20.47 -22.62
CA LYS A 423 33.72 20.93 -21.31
C LYS A 423 32.50 21.87 -21.38
N GLN A 424 32.39 22.78 -22.33
CA GLN A 424 31.26 23.72 -22.42
C GLN A 424 29.93 23.09 -22.79
N GLN A 425 29.92 21.87 -23.38
CA GLN A 425 28.70 21.16 -23.79
C GLN A 425 28.15 20.23 -22.71
N HIS A 426 28.84 20.10 -21.56
CA HIS A 426 28.36 19.29 -20.43
C HIS A 426 27.27 19.99 -19.62
N VAL A 427 27.34 21.34 -19.49
CA VAL A 427 26.49 22.11 -18.59
C VAL A 427 24.97 21.90 -18.85
N PRO A 428 24.46 21.97 -20.10
CA PRO A 428 23.05 21.73 -20.35
C PRO A 428 22.61 20.31 -20.01
N ILE A 429 23.47 19.31 -20.27
CA ILE A 429 23.16 17.90 -19.96
C ILE A 429 23.12 17.68 -18.45
N VAL A 430 24.10 18.22 -17.72
CA VAL A 430 24.16 18.13 -16.25
C VAL A 430 22.93 18.81 -15.63
N GLN A 431 22.53 19.97 -16.13
CA GLN A 431 21.32 20.67 -15.66
C GLN A 431 20.06 19.86 -15.95
N GLY A 432 19.92 19.29 -17.15
CA GLY A 432 18.80 18.43 -17.54
C GLY A 432 18.71 17.18 -16.67
N LEU A 433 19.84 16.48 -16.46
CA LEU A 433 19.93 15.31 -15.58
C LEU A 433 19.53 15.64 -14.14
N THR A 434 20.04 16.75 -13.58
CA THR A 434 19.73 17.16 -12.21
C THR A 434 18.24 17.45 -12.05
N LYS A 435 17.62 18.15 -13.02
CA LYS A 435 16.18 18.43 -13.01
C LYS A 435 15.35 17.15 -13.10
N LEU A 436 15.66 16.30 -14.08
CA LEU A 436 14.89 15.09 -14.33
C LEU A 436 15.03 14.05 -13.21
N GLU A 437 16.22 13.90 -12.65
CA GLU A 437 16.46 13.05 -11.47
C GLU A 437 15.64 13.57 -10.27
N GLY A 438 15.60 14.89 -10.04
CA GLY A 438 14.80 15.51 -9.01
C GLY A 438 13.29 15.24 -9.18
N ALA A 439 12.77 15.36 -10.40
CA ALA A 439 11.38 15.03 -10.72
C ALA A 439 11.07 13.54 -10.51
N VAL A 440 11.97 12.64 -10.92
CA VAL A 440 11.82 11.19 -10.66
C VAL A 440 11.77 10.90 -9.16
N ARG A 441 12.66 11.50 -8.38
CA ARG A 441 12.66 11.35 -6.90
C ARG A 441 11.35 11.83 -6.27
N LYS A 442 10.82 12.98 -6.73
CA LYS A 442 9.53 13.50 -6.26
C LYS A 442 8.41 12.49 -6.52
N VAL A 443 8.31 11.97 -7.74
CA VAL A 443 7.32 10.94 -8.11
C VAL A 443 7.46 9.69 -7.26
N LEU A 444 8.69 9.17 -7.09
CA LEU A 444 8.94 7.99 -6.27
C LEU A 444 8.61 8.24 -4.79
N GLY A 445 8.89 9.43 -4.26
CA GLY A 445 8.54 9.83 -2.89
C GLY A 445 7.03 9.81 -2.66
N LEU A 446 6.25 10.38 -3.59
CA LEU A 446 4.79 10.40 -3.52
C LEU A 446 4.18 8.99 -3.67
N LEU A 447 4.80 8.11 -4.44
CA LEU A 447 4.40 6.71 -4.54
C LEU A 447 4.93 5.84 -3.37
N GLY A 448 5.75 6.39 -2.45
CA GLY A 448 6.43 5.65 -1.39
C GLY A 448 7.41 4.59 -1.92
N LEU A 449 7.99 4.82 -3.08
CA LEU A 449 8.99 3.97 -3.72
C LEU A 449 10.41 4.51 -3.58
N LEU A 450 10.59 5.66 -2.93
CA LEU A 450 11.90 6.25 -2.63
C LEU A 450 12.33 5.87 -1.22
N SER A 451 13.35 5.02 -1.12
CA SER A 451 13.95 4.65 0.17
C SER A 451 14.77 5.79 0.77
N ALA A 452 14.84 5.85 2.10
CA ALA A 452 15.76 6.71 2.84
C ALA A 452 17.22 6.21 2.77
N LEU A 453 17.42 4.93 2.42
CA LEU A 453 18.74 4.33 2.28
C LEU A 453 19.47 4.83 1.02
N PRO A 454 20.80 4.81 0.98
CA PRO A 454 21.57 5.04 -0.24
C PRO A 454 21.13 4.11 -1.37
N TYR A 455 21.15 4.58 -2.62
CA TYR A 455 20.74 3.76 -3.77
C TYR A 455 21.57 2.49 -3.92
N SER A 456 22.87 2.57 -3.65
CA SER A 456 23.78 1.41 -3.65
C SER A 456 23.38 0.34 -2.64
N GLU A 457 22.89 0.74 -1.47
CA GLU A 457 22.42 -0.19 -0.44
C GLU A 457 21.11 -0.88 -0.85
N VAL A 458 20.16 -0.13 -1.40
CA VAL A 458 18.92 -0.72 -1.96
C VAL A 458 19.22 -1.69 -3.09
N LEU A 459 20.16 -1.34 -3.97
CA LEU A 459 20.62 -2.24 -5.05
C LEU A 459 21.26 -3.52 -4.51
N GLN A 460 22.03 -3.40 -3.44
CA GLN A 460 22.64 -4.57 -2.78
C GLN A 460 21.56 -5.47 -2.17
N GLN A 461 20.58 -4.91 -1.45
CA GLN A 461 19.45 -5.66 -0.90
C GLN A 461 18.63 -6.36 -2.00
N LEU A 462 18.39 -5.69 -3.14
CA LEU A 462 17.71 -6.30 -4.29
C LEU A 462 18.51 -7.48 -4.88
N LYS A 463 19.83 -7.36 -4.96
CA LYS A 463 20.73 -8.46 -5.37
C LYS A 463 20.68 -9.63 -4.39
N GLU A 464 20.75 -9.37 -3.10
CA GLU A 464 20.65 -10.40 -2.05
C GLU A 464 19.33 -11.18 -2.16
N LYS A 465 18.20 -10.49 -2.37
CA LYS A 465 16.91 -11.16 -2.61
C LYS A 465 16.91 -11.99 -3.90
N ALA A 466 17.62 -11.56 -4.94
CA ALA A 466 17.77 -12.34 -6.16
C ALA A 466 18.60 -13.61 -5.94
N LEU A 467 19.66 -13.55 -5.14
CA LEU A 467 20.48 -14.70 -4.75
C LEU A 467 19.63 -15.73 -3.97
N VAL A 468 18.80 -15.26 -3.03
CA VAL A 468 17.88 -16.15 -2.30
C VAL A 468 16.93 -16.88 -3.25
N ARG A 469 16.33 -16.17 -4.22
CA ARG A 469 15.42 -16.77 -5.22
C ARG A 469 16.12 -17.73 -6.18
N ALA A 470 17.37 -17.42 -6.52
CA ALA A 470 18.20 -18.27 -7.38
C ALA A 470 18.77 -19.49 -6.66
N GLU A 471 18.65 -19.55 -5.31
CA GLU A 471 19.32 -20.55 -4.46
C GLU A 471 20.83 -20.61 -4.74
N MET A 472 21.48 -19.44 -4.83
CA MET A 472 22.88 -19.28 -5.15
C MET A 472 23.55 -18.30 -4.18
N ILE A 473 24.87 -18.41 -4.06
CA ILE A 473 25.74 -17.42 -3.41
C ILE A 473 26.51 -16.60 -4.46
N GLU A 474 26.91 -15.40 -4.11
CA GLU A 474 27.59 -14.48 -5.05
C GLU A 474 28.90 -15.06 -5.59
N ASP A 475 29.71 -15.74 -4.76
CA ASP A 475 30.96 -16.38 -5.17
C ASP A 475 30.75 -17.42 -6.29
N GLU A 476 29.63 -18.13 -6.26
CA GLU A 476 29.29 -19.10 -7.30
C GLU A 476 29.01 -18.42 -8.64
N ILE A 477 28.30 -17.27 -8.62
CA ILE A 477 28.06 -16.47 -9.83
C ILE A 477 29.37 -15.92 -10.36
N LEU A 478 30.23 -15.39 -9.49
CA LEU A 478 31.54 -14.86 -9.89
C LEU A 478 32.42 -15.94 -10.54
N ARG A 479 32.43 -17.16 -9.99
CA ARG A 479 33.11 -18.31 -10.59
C ARG A 479 32.56 -18.65 -11.98
N LEU A 480 31.24 -18.66 -12.16
CA LEU A 480 30.60 -18.89 -13.47
C LEU A 480 30.91 -17.79 -14.47
N ILE A 481 31.04 -16.54 -14.02
CA ILE A 481 31.49 -15.41 -14.87
C ILE A 481 32.94 -15.63 -15.34
N GLU A 482 33.84 -16.09 -14.48
CA GLU A 482 35.22 -16.42 -14.83
C GLU A 482 35.27 -17.58 -15.83
N GLU A 483 34.52 -18.64 -15.58
CA GLU A 483 34.41 -19.81 -16.47
C GLU A 483 33.89 -19.41 -17.85
N ARG A 484 32.84 -18.60 -17.90
CA ARG A 484 32.28 -18.04 -19.14
C ARG A 484 33.33 -17.19 -19.89
N THR A 485 34.08 -16.38 -19.18
CA THR A 485 35.14 -15.53 -19.75
C THR A 485 36.25 -16.38 -20.37
N LEU A 486 36.65 -17.48 -19.72
CA LEU A 486 37.62 -18.42 -20.25
C LEU A 486 37.08 -19.17 -21.48
N ALA A 487 35.84 -19.63 -21.45
CA ALA A 487 35.18 -20.26 -22.58
C ALA A 487 35.18 -19.36 -23.83
N ARG A 488 34.86 -18.05 -23.66
CA ARG A 488 34.92 -17.06 -24.74
C ARG A 488 36.34 -16.87 -25.28
N LYS A 489 37.35 -16.82 -24.42
CA LYS A 489 38.77 -16.75 -24.85
C LYS A 489 39.17 -17.96 -25.69
N ASN A 490 38.67 -19.14 -25.33
CA ASN A 490 38.92 -20.38 -26.04
C ASN A 490 38.00 -20.60 -27.26
N LYS A 491 37.14 -19.61 -27.58
CA LYS A 491 36.14 -19.67 -28.66
C LYS A 491 35.07 -20.78 -28.46
N ASP A 492 34.88 -21.26 -27.25
CA ASP A 492 33.79 -22.17 -26.86
C ASP A 492 32.54 -21.34 -26.55
N PHE A 493 31.88 -20.89 -27.60
CA PHE A 493 30.70 -20.05 -27.51
C PHE A 493 29.49 -20.85 -26.96
N ALA A 494 29.43 -22.16 -27.26
CA ALA A 494 28.36 -23.02 -26.77
C ALA A 494 28.34 -23.05 -25.24
N LYS A 495 29.48 -23.28 -24.59
CA LYS A 495 29.61 -23.24 -23.13
C LYS A 495 29.34 -21.85 -22.57
N SER A 496 29.81 -20.79 -23.21
CA SER A 496 29.55 -19.40 -22.80
C SER A 496 28.06 -19.06 -22.79
N ASP A 497 27.32 -19.51 -23.82
CA ASP A 497 25.88 -19.26 -23.96
C ASP A 497 25.06 -20.15 -23.01
N GLN A 498 25.51 -21.39 -22.76
CA GLN A 498 24.91 -22.27 -21.77
C GLN A 498 24.95 -21.64 -20.37
N ILE A 499 26.11 -21.17 -19.90
CA ILE A 499 26.26 -20.50 -18.61
C ILE A 499 25.32 -19.29 -18.50
N ARG A 500 25.24 -18.48 -19.56
CA ARG A 500 24.34 -17.33 -19.60
C ARG A 500 22.89 -17.75 -19.47
N SER A 501 22.46 -18.75 -20.24
CA SER A 501 21.07 -19.24 -20.23
C SER A 501 20.69 -19.83 -18.86
N GLU A 502 21.57 -20.63 -18.26
CA GLU A 502 21.33 -21.23 -16.93
C GLU A 502 21.17 -20.14 -15.84
N LEU A 503 22.01 -19.11 -15.85
CA LEU A 503 21.88 -17.98 -14.92
C LEU A 503 20.61 -17.17 -15.18
N THR A 504 20.26 -16.90 -16.46
CA THR A 504 19.04 -16.18 -16.81
C THR A 504 17.77 -16.93 -16.37
N ALA A 505 17.77 -18.25 -16.53
CA ALA A 505 16.66 -19.10 -16.03
C ALA A 505 16.49 -19.05 -14.50
N LYS A 506 17.56 -18.72 -13.77
CA LYS A 506 17.54 -18.48 -12.31
C LYS A 506 17.27 -17.00 -11.93
N GLY A 507 17.07 -16.13 -12.90
CA GLY A 507 16.83 -14.69 -12.65
C GLY A 507 18.09 -13.85 -12.46
N ILE A 508 19.23 -14.32 -12.99
CA ILE A 508 20.52 -13.64 -12.97
C ILE A 508 20.96 -13.31 -14.41
N SER A 509 21.07 -12.05 -14.75
CA SER A 509 21.53 -11.58 -16.07
C SER A 509 22.97 -11.11 -16.03
N LEU A 510 23.76 -11.48 -17.04
CA LEU A 510 25.15 -11.05 -17.19
C LEU A 510 25.27 -9.88 -18.16
N MET A 511 26.01 -8.84 -17.75
CA MET A 511 26.31 -7.66 -18.55
C MET A 511 27.81 -7.55 -18.81
N ASP A 512 28.21 -7.55 -20.09
CA ASP A 512 29.59 -7.37 -20.50
C ASP A 512 29.91 -5.86 -20.58
N LEU A 513 30.73 -5.36 -19.68
CA LEU A 513 31.23 -3.98 -19.64
C LEU A 513 32.71 -3.93 -20.11
N PRO A 514 33.23 -2.77 -20.51
CA PRO A 514 34.65 -2.61 -20.83
C PRO A 514 35.59 -3.01 -19.67
N THR A 515 35.11 -2.91 -18.43
CA THR A 515 35.82 -3.22 -17.19
C THR A 515 35.74 -4.67 -16.77
N GLY A 516 34.84 -5.47 -17.40
CA GLY A 516 34.58 -6.87 -17.06
C GLY A 516 33.10 -7.22 -17.14
N THR A 517 32.77 -8.48 -16.87
CA THR A 517 31.38 -8.92 -16.78
C THR A 517 30.84 -8.70 -15.37
N VAL A 518 29.68 -8.06 -15.25
CA VAL A 518 28.94 -7.89 -14.00
C VAL A 518 27.60 -8.59 -14.10
N TRP A 519 26.98 -8.88 -12.96
CA TRP A 519 25.66 -9.49 -12.91
C TRP A 519 24.61 -8.55 -12.29
N ARG A 520 23.35 -8.77 -12.67
CA ARG A 520 22.19 -8.09 -12.10
C ARG A 520 21.00 -9.04 -12.00
N PRO A 521 20.04 -8.77 -11.12
CA PRO A 521 18.74 -9.43 -11.15
C PRO A 521 18.04 -9.24 -12.50
N CYS A 522 17.26 -10.22 -12.91
CA CYS A 522 16.33 -10.11 -14.05
C CYS A 522 15.11 -11.00 -13.81
N VAL A 523 14.11 -10.86 -14.69
CA VAL A 523 12.98 -11.80 -14.71
C VAL A 523 13.49 -13.17 -15.19
N PRO A 524 13.24 -14.27 -14.44
CA PRO A 524 13.64 -15.62 -14.86
C PRO A 524 12.97 -16.02 -16.17
N GLU A 525 13.74 -16.61 -17.10
CA GLU A 525 13.22 -17.16 -18.36
C GLU A 525 12.82 -18.63 -18.18
N GLY A 526 11.69 -19.04 -18.73
CA GLY A 526 11.29 -20.45 -18.86
C GLY A 526 10.64 -21.10 -17.64
N LYS A 527 10.35 -20.37 -16.57
CA LYS A 527 9.51 -20.90 -15.49
C LYS A 527 8.04 -20.87 -15.91
N PRO A 528 7.30 -22.01 -15.87
CA PRO A 528 5.86 -21.97 -16.03
C PRO A 528 5.25 -21.14 -14.89
N GLU A 529 4.13 -20.48 -15.19
CA GLU A 529 3.35 -19.70 -14.23
C GLU A 529 2.76 -20.63 -13.17
N GLN A 530 3.54 -20.95 -12.15
CA GLN A 530 3.08 -21.71 -10.99
C GLN A 530 2.86 -20.75 -9.83
N ALA A 531 1.66 -20.81 -9.24
CA ALA A 531 1.44 -20.23 -7.93
C ALA A 531 2.39 -20.92 -6.92
N PRO A 532 3.02 -20.16 -5.99
CA PRO A 532 3.83 -20.76 -4.95
C PRO A 532 2.97 -21.74 -4.14
N ALA A 533 3.50 -22.95 -3.89
CA ALA A 533 2.87 -23.87 -2.97
C ALA A 533 2.90 -23.25 -1.57
N ALA A 534 1.76 -23.16 -0.91
CA ALA A 534 1.70 -22.85 0.51
C ALA A 534 2.21 -24.08 1.27
N GLU A 535 3.35 -23.96 1.98
CA GLU A 535 3.81 -24.93 2.98
C GLU A 535 3.12 -24.73 4.32
#